data_643ff595ebb304a228ec1712845af04f
#
_entry.id   643ff595ebb304a228ec1712845af04f
#
_cell.length_a   1.000
_cell.length_b   1.000
_cell.length_c   1.000
_cell.angle_alpha   90.00
_cell.angle_beta   90.00
_cell.angle_gamma   90.00
#
_symmetry.space_group_name_H-M   'P 1'
#
loop_
_entity.id
_entity.type
_entity.pdbx_description
1 polymer ?
#
loop_
_entity_poly.entity_id
_entity_poly.type
_entity_poly.pdbx_seq_one_letter_code
_entity_poly.pdbx_strand_id
1 'polypeptide(L)'
;MRSAPVEIVSEQMSSGLNSSRHALPLIITLLMARIVNAHEGPPFPLFVDQKVDRYLVSLWSDPDVGDALFFVIVSTQDGAQLPGDLQVQIGVQPASGRLPEAFYSGERENVSGGVQYRAQVHFDAEELWRVRVRLQSSSGNAETATTVEATPPGYGRWDLLVYLFPFLAIGVLWTIAMIRKIKRRTGDKHA
;
A
#
# COMPACT_ATOMS: atom_id res chain seq x y z
N MET A 1 -42.83 28.27 66.28
CA MET A 1 -41.84 28.58 65.24
C MET A 1 -41.15 27.29 64.84
N ARG A 2 -41.53 26.67 63.72
CA ARG A 2 -40.93 25.46 63.17
C ARG A 2 -40.36 25.81 61.84
N SER A 3 -39.08 25.74 61.73
CA SER A 3 -38.30 25.80 60.47
C SER A 3 -38.37 24.49 59.72
N ALA A 4 -38.84 24.54 58.47
CA ALA A 4 -38.81 23.42 57.52
C ALA A 4 -37.41 23.30 56.88
N PRO A 5 -36.90 22.09 56.62
CA PRO A 5 -35.66 21.91 55.90
C PRO A 5 -35.84 22.02 54.38
N VAL A 6 -34.90 22.69 53.76
CA VAL A 6 -34.71 22.76 52.31
C VAL A 6 -34.04 21.45 51.89
N GLU A 7 -34.72 20.58 51.16
CA GLU A 7 -34.19 19.37 50.59
C GLU A 7 -33.98 19.57 49.07
N ILE A 8 -32.79 19.85 48.73
CA ILE A 8 -31.86 19.29 47.73
C ILE A 8 -32.48 18.76 46.44
N VAL A 9 -32.36 19.61 45.43
CA VAL A 9 -32.42 19.19 44.01
C VAL A 9 -30.96 19.15 43.50
N SER A 10 -30.32 18.00 43.64
CA SER A 10 -28.96 17.82 43.12
C SER A 10 -28.68 16.46 42.50
N GLU A 11 -29.72 15.77 41.92
CA GLU A 11 -29.48 14.40 41.41
C GLU A 11 -29.91 14.11 39.99
N GLN A 12 -29.90 15.08 39.09
CA GLN A 12 -30.22 14.80 37.69
C GLN A 12 -29.23 15.32 36.65
N MET A 13 -27.96 15.50 36.99
CA MET A 13 -27.00 16.01 36.02
C MET A 13 -25.81 15.07 35.71
N SER A 14 -25.85 13.80 36.13
CA SER A 14 -24.71 12.89 35.92
C SER A 14 -24.88 11.80 34.84
N SER A 15 -26.07 11.64 34.25
CA SER A 15 -26.30 10.55 33.26
C SER A 15 -25.93 10.90 31.81
N GLY A 16 -25.70 12.17 31.48
CA GLY A 16 -25.38 12.60 30.11
C GLY A 16 -23.91 12.49 29.70
N LEU A 17 -23.00 12.42 30.66
CA LEU A 17 -21.56 12.51 30.41
C LEU A 17 -20.87 11.15 30.11
N ASN A 18 -21.54 10.04 30.31
CA ASN A 18 -20.92 8.72 30.16
C ASN A 18 -21.00 8.19 28.72
N SER A 19 -21.93 8.68 27.89
CA SER A 19 -22.07 8.25 26.48
C SER A 19 -21.00 8.83 25.58
N SER A 20 -20.49 10.03 25.85
CA SER A 20 -19.48 10.70 25.03
C SER A 20 -18.06 10.17 25.23
N ARG A 21 -17.79 9.50 26.37
CA ARG A 21 -16.46 8.93 26.67
C ARG A 21 -16.05 7.78 25.76
N HIS A 22 -17.02 7.07 25.20
CA HIS A 22 -16.75 5.93 24.29
C HIS A 22 -16.77 6.33 22.81
N ALA A 23 -17.32 7.49 22.46
CA ALA A 23 -17.31 8.00 21.10
C ALA A 23 -15.95 8.56 20.67
N LEU A 24 -15.21 9.17 21.59
CA LEU A 24 -13.92 9.81 21.31
C LEU A 24 -12.85 8.83 20.83
N PRO A 25 -12.59 7.66 21.47
CA PRO A 25 -11.62 6.69 20.97
C PRO A 25 -12.02 6.10 19.63
N LEU A 26 -13.30 5.91 19.36
CA LEU A 26 -13.78 5.41 18.08
C LEU A 26 -13.51 6.41 16.94
N ILE A 27 -13.73 7.70 17.19
CA ILE A 27 -13.46 8.78 16.22
C ILE A 27 -11.95 8.90 15.96
N ILE A 28 -11.12 8.79 16.99
CA ILE A 28 -9.65 8.83 16.85
C ILE A 28 -9.15 7.63 16.05
N THR A 29 -9.68 6.42 16.29
CA THR A 29 -9.32 5.22 15.52
C THR A 29 -9.74 5.35 14.05
N LEU A 30 -10.90 5.91 13.77
CA LEU A 30 -11.37 6.17 12.41
C LEU A 30 -10.54 7.24 11.69
N LEU A 31 -10.09 8.26 12.40
CA LEU A 31 -9.21 9.32 11.86
C LEU A 31 -7.79 8.81 11.59
N MET A 32 -7.27 7.93 12.43
CA MET A 32 -5.95 7.30 12.25
C MET A 32 -5.92 6.33 11.06
N ALA A 33 -7.04 5.70 10.71
CA ALA A 33 -7.15 4.82 9.53
C ALA A 33 -6.97 5.55 8.18
N ARG A 34 -6.97 6.89 8.16
CA ARG A 34 -6.75 7.67 6.93
C ARG A 34 -5.28 7.84 6.53
N ILE A 35 -4.33 7.42 7.36
CA ILE A 35 -2.89 7.67 7.16
C ILE A 35 -2.19 6.47 6.52
N VAL A 36 -2.85 5.34 6.40
CA VAL A 36 -2.26 4.14 5.79
C VAL A 36 -2.54 4.17 4.29
N ASN A 37 -1.54 4.62 3.53
CA ASN A 37 -1.47 4.34 2.10
C ASN A 37 -1.17 2.84 1.94
N ALA A 38 -2.20 2.02 1.89
CA ALA A 38 -2.10 0.57 1.70
C ALA A 38 -2.16 0.26 0.20
N HIS A 39 -1.25 0.86 -0.60
CA HIS A 39 -1.42 0.82 -2.05
C HIS A 39 -0.28 0.24 -2.85
N GLU A 40 0.82 -0.10 -2.24
CA GLU A 40 1.91 -0.73 -2.97
C GLU A 40 2.36 -1.92 -2.15
N GLY A 41 2.17 -3.13 -2.69
CA GLY A 41 2.89 -4.30 -2.21
C GLY A 41 4.39 -4.00 -2.27
N PRO A 42 5.22 -4.62 -1.43
CA PRO A 42 6.66 -4.45 -1.57
C PRO A 42 7.08 -4.99 -2.93
N PRO A 43 7.95 -4.26 -3.67
CA PRO A 43 8.46 -4.75 -4.94
C PRO A 43 9.13 -6.11 -4.74
N PHE A 44 8.92 -7.03 -5.67
CA PHE A 44 9.52 -8.37 -5.64
C PHE A 44 10.64 -8.51 -6.66
N PRO A 45 11.65 -9.35 -6.40
CA PRO A 45 12.76 -9.53 -7.32
C PRO A 45 12.35 -10.35 -8.54
N LEU A 46 12.65 -9.83 -9.73
CA LEU A 46 12.58 -10.59 -10.97
C LEU A 46 13.86 -11.40 -11.18
N PHE A 47 15.00 -10.81 -10.81
CA PHE A 47 16.29 -11.49 -10.69
C PHE A 47 17.20 -10.68 -9.75
N VAL A 48 18.18 -11.37 -9.16
CA VAL A 48 19.15 -10.78 -8.22
C VAL A 48 20.56 -11.16 -8.65
N ASP A 49 21.48 -10.18 -8.63
CA ASP A 49 22.90 -10.33 -8.90
C ASP A 49 23.23 -11.08 -10.21
N GLN A 50 22.41 -10.86 -11.23
CA GLN A 50 22.64 -11.42 -12.54
C GLN A 50 23.84 -10.73 -13.19
N LYS A 51 24.79 -11.54 -13.69
CA LYS A 51 25.93 -11.03 -14.43
C LYS A 51 25.52 -10.55 -15.80
N VAL A 52 25.79 -9.29 -16.07
CA VAL A 52 25.52 -8.62 -17.35
C VAL A 52 26.78 -7.85 -17.74
N ASP A 53 27.63 -8.47 -18.57
CA ASP A 53 28.98 -7.99 -18.90
C ASP A 53 29.82 -7.78 -17.61
N ARG A 54 30.25 -6.57 -17.32
CA ARG A 54 31.05 -6.21 -16.12
C ARG A 54 30.20 -5.90 -14.88
N TYR A 55 28.88 -5.84 -15.04
CA TYR A 55 27.97 -5.45 -13.98
C TYR A 55 27.30 -6.67 -13.33
N LEU A 56 26.94 -6.50 -12.07
CA LEU A 56 25.92 -7.30 -11.39
C LEU A 56 24.65 -6.46 -11.33
N VAL A 57 23.56 -7.01 -11.83
CA VAL A 57 22.29 -6.31 -11.96
C VAL A 57 21.21 -7.07 -11.19
N SER A 58 20.48 -6.37 -10.36
CA SER A 58 19.27 -6.88 -9.72
C SER A 58 18.07 -6.04 -10.17
N LEU A 59 16.99 -6.70 -10.54
CA LEU A 59 15.75 -6.06 -10.99
C LEU A 59 14.61 -6.43 -10.05
N TRP A 60 13.97 -5.41 -9.50
CA TRP A 60 12.81 -5.53 -8.65
C TRP A 60 11.65 -4.80 -9.32
N SER A 61 10.44 -5.29 -9.15
CA SER A 61 9.25 -4.69 -9.76
C SER A 61 8.03 -4.81 -8.86
N ASP A 62 7.17 -3.80 -8.99
CA ASP A 62 5.76 -3.83 -8.61
C ASP A 62 4.96 -3.63 -9.92
N PRO A 63 4.58 -4.75 -10.59
CA PRO A 63 4.14 -4.72 -11.98
C PRO A 63 2.62 -4.56 -12.11
N ASP A 64 2.05 -3.53 -11.53
CA ASP A 64 0.62 -3.26 -11.63
C ASP A 64 0.23 -2.75 -13.03
N VAL A 65 -0.94 -3.15 -13.50
CA VAL A 65 -1.57 -2.56 -14.68
C VAL A 65 -1.85 -1.09 -14.39
N GLY A 66 -1.47 -0.22 -15.31
CA GLY A 66 -1.37 1.21 -15.11
C GLY A 66 0.08 1.62 -14.90
N ASP A 67 0.41 2.12 -13.73
CA ASP A 67 1.74 2.63 -13.40
C ASP A 67 2.52 1.61 -12.58
N ALA A 68 3.37 0.84 -13.26
CA ALA A 68 4.28 -0.12 -12.66
C ALA A 68 5.61 0.54 -12.26
N LEU A 69 6.19 0.12 -11.16
CA LEU A 69 7.49 0.60 -10.69
C LEU A 69 8.57 -0.47 -10.86
N PHE A 70 9.70 -0.05 -11.38
CA PHE A 70 10.90 -0.86 -11.53
C PHE A 70 12.08 -0.24 -10.80
N PHE A 71 12.83 -1.08 -10.11
CA PHE A 71 14.06 -0.71 -9.41
C PHE A 71 15.20 -1.57 -9.91
N VAL A 72 16.18 -0.92 -10.53
CA VAL A 72 17.39 -1.58 -11.03
C VAL A 72 18.55 -1.21 -10.12
N ILE A 73 19.09 -2.21 -9.41
CA ILE A 73 20.29 -2.05 -8.60
C ILE A 73 21.45 -2.53 -9.44
N VAL A 74 22.47 -1.69 -9.61
CA VAL A 74 23.66 -1.99 -10.41
C VAL A 74 24.89 -1.89 -9.52
N SER A 75 25.75 -2.89 -9.60
CA SER A 75 27.09 -2.86 -9.02
C SER A 75 28.11 -3.43 -10.01
N THR A 76 29.38 -3.21 -9.76
CA THR A 76 30.47 -3.82 -10.53
C THR A 76 30.87 -5.13 -9.88
N GLN A 77 31.34 -6.11 -10.70
CA GLN A 77 31.74 -7.43 -10.16
C GLN A 77 32.98 -7.35 -9.26
N ASP A 78 33.83 -6.36 -9.47
CA ASP A 78 35.08 -6.12 -8.72
C ASP A 78 34.90 -5.13 -7.57
N GLY A 79 33.70 -4.63 -7.33
CA GLY A 79 33.40 -3.62 -6.30
C GLY A 79 33.89 -2.20 -6.66
N ALA A 80 34.32 -1.98 -7.91
CA ALA A 80 34.72 -0.66 -8.38
C ALA A 80 33.54 0.31 -8.44
N GLN A 81 33.86 1.59 -8.45
CA GLN A 81 32.82 2.63 -8.55
C GLN A 81 32.14 2.57 -9.94
N LEU A 82 30.81 2.70 -9.95
CA LEU A 82 30.05 2.78 -11.20
C LEU A 82 30.40 4.05 -11.99
N PRO A 83 30.43 3.96 -13.35
CA PRO A 83 30.59 5.15 -14.18
C PRO A 83 29.59 6.23 -13.86
N GLY A 84 30.05 7.48 -13.78
CA GLY A 84 29.16 8.62 -13.49
C GLY A 84 28.14 8.90 -14.59
N ASP A 85 28.46 8.49 -15.82
CA ASP A 85 27.66 8.62 -17.04
C ASP A 85 26.76 7.40 -17.31
N LEU A 86 26.70 6.42 -16.39
CA LEU A 86 25.87 5.23 -16.56
C LEU A 86 24.40 5.61 -16.62
N GLN A 87 23.75 5.29 -17.72
CA GLN A 87 22.32 5.42 -17.94
C GLN A 87 21.68 4.04 -17.95
N VAL A 88 20.52 3.95 -17.32
CA VAL A 88 19.70 2.73 -17.26
C VAL A 88 18.37 2.99 -17.91
N GLN A 89 17.94 2.10 -18.79
CA GLN A 89 16.64 2.14 -19.43
C GLN A 89 15.92 0.80 -19.23
N ILE A 90 14.61 0.88 -19.04
CA ILE A 90 13.72 -0.27 -19.00
C ILE A 90 12.93 -0.29 -20.31
N GLY A 91 13.13 -1.31 -21.11
CA GLY A 91 12.31 -1.60 -22.30
C GLY A 91 11.22 -2.57 -21.93
N VAL A 92 9.98 -2.30 -22.32
CA VAL A 92 8.86 -3.21 -22.11
C VAL A 92 8.11 -3.47 -23.40
N GLN A 93 7.71 -4.71 -23.57
CA GLN A 93 6.91 -5.15 -24.73
C GLN A 93 5.98 -6.28 -24.29
N PRO A 94 4.69 -6.27 -24.70
CA PRO A 94 3.84 -7.43 -24.53
C PRO A 94 4.47 -8.68 -25.15
N ALA A 95 4.47 -9.80 -24.44
CA ALA A 95 5.02 -11.05 -24.96
C ALA A 95 4.29 -11.53 -26.23
N SER A 96 3.02 -11.13 -26.38
CA SER A 96 2.21 -11.33 -27.59
C SER A 96 2.71 -10.56 -28.81
N GLY A 97 3.55 -9.51 -28.60
CA GLY A 97 4.05 -8.64 -29.66
C GLY A 97 3.01 -7.68 -30.25
N ARG A 98 1.85 -7.51 -29.60
CA ARG A 98 0.77 -6.61 -30.07
C ARG A 98 1.15 -5.14 -30.10
N LEU A 99 2.14 -4.72 -29.28
CA LEU A 99 2.69 -3.37 -29.25
C LEU A 99 4.19 -3.39 -29.51
N PRO A 100 4.76 -2.31 -30.04
CA PRO A 100 6.21 -2.15 -30.13
C PRO A 100 6.83 -2.02 -28.73
N GLU A 101 8.12 -2.29 -28.64
CA GLU A 101 8.88 -2.08 -27.39
C GLU A 101 8.95 -0.59 -27.05
N ALA A 102 8.58 -0.23 -25.84
CA ALA A 102 8.68 1.11 -25.29
C ALA A 102 9.82 1.18 -24.27
N PHE A 103 10.57 2.29 -24.25
CA PHE A 103 11.70 2.49 -23.35
C PHE A 103 11.43 3.62 -22.36
N TYR A 104 11.75 3.37 -21.10
CA TYR A 104 11.62 4.31 -19.99
C TYR A 104 12.98 4.50 -19.34
N SER A 105 13.37 5.75 -19.10
CA SER A 105 14.65 6.07 -18.47
C SER A 105 14.56 5.87 -16.95
N GLY A 106 15.56 5.21 -16.38
CA GLY A 106 15.71 5.10 -14.94
C GLY A 106 16.31 6.37 -14.34
N GLU A 107 15.67 6.90 -13.31
CA GLU A 107 16.19 7.99 -12.49
C GLU A 107 17.17 7.43 -11.46
N ARG A 108 18.37 8.00 -11.41
CA ARG A 108 19.42 7.56 -10.50
C ARG A 108 19.16 8.06 -9.08
N GLU A 109 19.12 7.15 -8.14
CA GLU A 109 18.96 7.40 -6.72
C GLU A 109 20.14 6.81 -5.93
N ASN A 110 20.66 7.56 -4.96
CA ASN A 110 21.66 7.04 -4.02
C ASN A 110 20.92 6.47 -2.80
N VAL A 111 21.07 5.18 -2.56
CA VAL A 111 20.45 4.49 -1.44
C VAL A 111 21.51 3.93 -0.50
N SER A 112 21.12 3.58 0.73
CA SER A 112 22.02 2.91 1.67
C SER A 112 22.44 1.56 1.10
N GLY A 113 23.71 1.47 0.65
CA GLY A 113 24.25 0.23 0.08
C GLY A 113 24.53 0.26 -1.43
N GLY A 114 24.31 1.40 -2.13
CA GLY A 114 24.66 1.47 -3.55
C GLY A 114 23.89 2.50 -4.36
N VAL A 115 23.83 2.22 -5.64
CA VAL A 115 23.11 3.05 -6.62
C VAL A 115 21.93 2.25 -7.16
N GLN A 116 20.78 2.84 -7.11
CA GLN A 116 19.54 2.32 -7.65
C GLN A 116 19.05 3.24 -8.78
N TYR A 117 18.40 2.65 -9.76
CA TYR A 117 17.70 3.39 -10.80
C TYR A 117 16.21 3.05 -10.71
N ARG A 118 15.37 4.05 -10.55
CA ARG A 118 13.92 3.92 -10.49
C ARG A 118 13.32 4.30 -11.83
N ALA A 119 12.45 3.45 -12.38
CA ALA A 119 11.71 3.74 -13.60
C ALA A 119 10.21 3.48 -13.38
N GLN A 120 9.38 4.41 -13.82
CA GLN A 120 7.94 4.24 -13.89
C GLN A 120 7.58 3.81 -15.30
N VAL A 121 6.87 2.69 -15.41
CA VAL A 121 6.51 2.03 -16.67
C VAL A 121 5.00 1.90 -16.74
N HIS A 122 4.43 2.07 -17.92
CA HIS A 122 2.99 1.92 -18.10
C HIS A 122 2.64 0.59 -18.76
N PHE A 123 1.85 -0.25 -18.06
CA PHE A 123 1.24 -1.46 -18.57
C PHE A 123 -0.24 -1.20 -18.86
N ASP A 124 -0.68 -1.45 -20.10
CA ASP A 124 -2.05 -1.16 -20.53
C ASP A 124 -3.00 -2.35 -20.31
N ALA A 125 -2.47 -3.55 -20.07
CA ALA A 125 -3.26 -4.76 -19.89
C ALA A 125 -2.56 -5.80 -18.99
N GLU A 126 -3.38 -6.61 -18.34
CA GLU A 126 -2.98 -7.78 -17.57
C GLU A 126 -2.56 -8.91 -18.52
N GLU A 127 -1.27 -9.00 -18.79
CA GLU A 127 -0.66 -10.02 -19.63
C GLU A 127 0.81 -10.22 -19.29
N LEU A 128 1.45 -11.19 -19.93
CA LEU A 128 2.88 -11.40 -19.83
C LEU A 128 3.65 -10.34 -20.63
N TRP A 129 4.55 -9.63 -19.96
CA TRP A 129 5.40 -8.62 -20.56
C TRP A 129 6.86 -9.06 -20.56
N ARG A 130 7.55 -8.81 -21.68
CA ARG A 130 9.00 -8.90 -21.75
C ARG A 130 9.59 -7.60 -21.25
N VAL A 131 10.48 -7.70 -20.28
CA VAL A 131 11.17 -6.56 -19.66
C VAL A 131 12.65 -6.67 -20.01
N ARG A 132 13.22 -5.63 -20.58
CA ARG A 132 14.63 -5.50 -20.94
C ARG A 132 15.28 -4.40 -20.12
N VAL A 133 16.37 -4.71 -19.46
CA VAL A 133 17.23 -3.73 -18.80
C VAL A 133 18.39 -3.43 -19.73
N ARG A 134 18.54 -2.17 -20.11
CA ARG A 134 19.65 -1.69 -20.92
C ARG A 134 20.51 -0.73 -20.11
N LEU A 135 21.80 -1.01 -20.10
CA LEU A 135 22.85 -0.24 -19.43
C LEU A 135 23.71 0.41 -20.52
N GLN A 136 23.86 1.73 -20.46
CA GLN A 136 24.64 2.49 -21.45
C GLN A 136 25.62 3.40 -20.73
N SER A 137 26.89 3.38 -21.13
CA SER A 137 27.93 4.27 -20.62
C SER A 137 28.99 4.50 -21.68
N SER A 138 29.88 5.46 -21.47
CA SER A 138 31.04 5.68 -22.33
C SER A 138 31.95 4.45 -22.42
N SER A 139 31.91 3.54 -21.45
CA SER A 139 32.69 2.32 -21.37
C SER A 139 32.03 1.11 -22.04
N GLY A 140 30.82 1.26 -22.63
CA GLY A 140 30.13 0.20 -23.34
C GLY A 140 28.65 0.08 -22.98
N ASN A 141 27.96 -0.79 -23.72
CA ASN A 141 26.56 -1.10 -23.54
C ASN A 141 26.41 -2.55 -23.09
N ALA A 142 25.47 -2.80 -22.19
CA ALA A 142 25.10 -4.14 -21.76
C ALA A 142 23.59 -4.24 -21.62
N GLU A 143 23.01 -5.42 -21.88
CA GLU A 143 21.57 -5.61 -21.74
C GLU A 143 21.24 -7.01 -21.23
N THR A 144 20.11 -7.11 -20.56
CA THR A 144 19.50 -8.38 -20.16
C THR A 144 17.99 -8.28 -20.28
N ALA A 145 17.32 -9.42 -20.34
CA ALA A 145 15.86 -9.46 -20.44
C ALA A 145 15.27 -10.55 -19.57
N THR A 146 14.05 -10.31 -19.11
CA THR A 146 13.22 -11.25 -18.36
C THR A 146 11.76 -11.07 -18.76
N THR A 147 10.86 -11.78 -18.11
CA THR A 147 9.42 -11.61 -18.27
C THR A 147 8.77 -11.36 -16.93
N VAL A 148 7.70 -10.61 -16.93
CA VAL A 148 6.86 -10.35 -15.77
C VAL A 148 5.39 -10.39 -16.18
N GLU A 149 4.54 -10.92 -15.34
CA GLU A 149 3.09 -10.85 -15.52
C GLU A 149 2.59 -9.59 -14.85
N ALA A 150 1.89 -8.72 -15.60
CA ALA A 150 1.28 -7.54 -15.04
C ALA A 150 0.05 -7.96 -14.22
N THR A 151 -0.02 -7.48 -12.98
CA THR A 151 -1.11 -7.80 -12.05
C THR A 151 -2.22 -6.76 -12.15
N PRO A 152 -3.50 -7.17 -11.95
CA PRO A 152 -4.59 -6.21 -11.93
C PRO A 152 -4.37 -5.20 -10.79
N PRO A 153 -4.71 -3.93 -11.02
CA PRO A 153 -4.62 -2.94 -9.97
C PRO A 153 -5.53 -3.33 -8.81
N GLY A 154 -5.05 -3.26 -7.58
CA GLY A 154 -5.85 -3.47 -6.38
C GLY A 154 -7.06 -2.51 -6.37
N TYR A 155 -8.14 -2.87 -5.63
CA TYR A 155 -9.33 -2.02 -5.50
C TYR A 155 -9.07 -0.70 -4.77
N GLY A 156 -7.85 -0.45 -4.44
CA GLY A 156 -7.42 0.76 -3.81
C GLY A 156 -8.04 0.96 -2.43
N ARG A 157 -8.42 2.22 -2.13
CA ARG A 157 -9.08 2.55 -0.86
C ARG A 157 -10.37 1.75 -0.60
N TRP A 158 -10.92 1.06 -1.59
CA TRP A 158 -12.08 0.19 -1.46
C TRP A 158 -11.74 -1.15 -0.81
N ASP A 159 -10.48 -1.60 -0.88
CA ASP A 159 -10.01 -2.82 -0.21
C ASP A 159 -10.26 -2.74 1.28
N LEU A 160 -10.02 -1.57 1.89
CA LEU A 160 -10.29 -1.35 3.29
C LEU A 160 -11.77 -1.56 3.64
N LEU A 161 -12.70 -1.13 2.77
CA LEU A 161 -14.13 -1.32 2.99
C LEU A 161 -14.53 -2.79 2.87
N VAL A 162 -13.96 -3.52 1.89
CA VAL A 162 -14.21 -4.95 1.73
C VAL A 162 -13.73 -5.73 2.96
N TYR A 163 -12.53 -5.44 3.44
CA TYR A 163 -11.98 -6.08 4.65
C TYR A 163 -12.68 -5.63 5.93
N LEU A 164 -13.16 -4.39 6.01
CA LEU A 164 -13.84 -3.87 7.20
C LEU A 164 -15.31 -4.30 7.27
N PHE A 165 -15.93 -4.62 6.13
CA PHE A 165 -17.35 -4.99 6.05
C PHE A 165 -17.79 -6.08 7.04
N PRO A 166 -17.10 -7.25 7.18
CA PRO A 166 -17.52 -8.27 8.13
C PRO A 166 -17.48 -7.78 9.58
N PHE A 167 -16.51 -6.95 9.94
CA PHE A 167 -16.41 -6.39 11.29
C PHE A 167 -17.53 -5.38 11.57
N LEU A 168 -17.87 -4.55 10.59
CA LEU A 168 -19.01 -3.63 10.70
C LEU A 168 -20.33 -4.39 10.82
N ALA A 169 -20.54 -5.44 10.03
CA ALA A 169 -21.73 -6.28 10.10
C ALA A 169 -21.87 -6.94 11.47
N ILE A 170 -20.80 -7.51 12.02
CA ILE A 170 -20.79 -8.09 13.36
C ILE A 170 -21.09 -7.02 14.41
N GLY A 171 -20.49 -5.83 14.32
CA GLY A 171 -20.74 -4.73 15.24
C GLY A 171 -22.20 -4.27 15.25
N VAL A 172 -22.81 -4.14 14.06
CA VAL A 172 -24.23 -3.79 13.92
C VAL A 172 -25.12 -4.87 14.52
N LEU A 173 -24.88 -6.15 14.20
CA LEU A 173 -25.67 -7.27 14.75
C LEU A 173 -25.57 -7.33 16.28
N TRP A 174 -24.37 -7.12 16.83
CA TRP A 174 -24.14 -7.10 18.27
C TRP A 174 -24.88 -5.94 18.94
N THR A 175 -24.83 -4.75 18.34
CA THR A 175 -25.55 -3.56 18.82
C THR A 175 -27.06 -3.79 18.84
N ILE A 176 -27.63 -4.36 17.77
CA ILE A 176 -29.07 -4.72 17.69
C ILE A 176 -29.43 -5.73 18.78
N ALA A 177 -28.60 -6.76 18.98
CA ALA A 177 -28.83 -7.77 20.02
C ALA A 177 -28.82 -7.15 21.42
N MET A 178 -27.90 -6.22 21.68
CA MET A 178 -27.79 -5.54 22.95
C MET A 178 -28.99 -4.64 23.24
N ILE A 179 -29.46 -3.86 22.23
CA ILE A 179 -30.66 -3.03 22.35
C ILE A 179 -31.92 -3.89 22.63
N ARG A 180 -32.07 -5.02 21.92
CA ARG A 180 -33.17 -5.96 22.15
C ARG A 180 -33.12 -6.55 23.56
N LYS A 181 -31.95 -6.88 24.07
CA LYS A 181 -31.75 -7.39 25.44
C LYS A 181 -32.15 -6.36 26.50
N ILE A 182 -31.78 -5.08 26.30
CA ILE A 182 -32.12 -3.99 27.21
C ILE A 182 -33.63 -3.77 27.23
N LYS A 183 -34.29 -3.71 26.06
CA LYS A 183 -35.73 -3.52 25.95
C LYS A 183 -36.53 -4.65 26.66
N ARG A 184 -36.09 -5.90 26.57
CA ARG A 184 -36.73 -7.02 27.26
C ARG A 184 -36.62 -6.89 28.79
N ARG A 185 -35.50 -6.42 29.32
CA ARG A 185 -35.29 -6.22 30.77
C ARG A 185 -36.10 -5.07 31.35
N THR A 186 -36.41 -4.02 30.55
CA THR A 186 -37.23 -2.90 30.99
C THR A 186 -38.72 -3.22 30.93
N GLY A 187 -39.15 -4.08 30.01
CA GLY A 187 -40.56 -4.53 29.95
C GLY A 187 -40.97 -5.42 31.12
N ASP A 188 -40.07 -6.23 31.65
CA ASP A 188 -40.32 -7.18 32.75
C ASP A 188 -40.40 -6.50 34.14
N LYS A 189 -40.09 -5.21 34.24
CA LYS A 189 -40.16 -4.45 35.52
C LYS A 189 -41.48 -3.71 35.72
N HIS A 190 -42.36 -3.73 34.74
CA HIS A 190 -43.66 -3.03 34.76
C HIS A 190 -44.85 -4.00 34.62
N ALA A 191 -44.63 -5.29 34.65
CA ALA A 191 -45.65 -6.33 34.79
C ALA A 191 -45.60 -6.93 36.21
#